data_ac5f2a13436167d1d3f61f7c68a5bcae
#
_entry.id   ac5f2a13436167d1d3f61f7c68a5bcae
#
_cell.length_a   1.000
_cell.length_b   1.000
_cell.length_c   1.000
_cell.angle_alpha   90.00
_cell.angle_beta   90.00
_cell.angle_gamma   90.00
#
_symmetry.space_group_name_H-M   'P 1'
#
loop_
_entity.id
_entity.type
_entity.pdbx_description
1 polymer ?
#
loop_
_entity_poly.entity_id
_entity_poly.type
_entity_poly.pdbx_seq_one_letter_code
_entity_poly.pdbx_strand_id
1 'polypeptide(L)'
;AETDSPDAPKAPTSSMLSGPSQVPLILVVDDSITVRRVTQRLLQREGYRVSLAADGLQALERLQEERPTVVLSDIEMPRMDGFDLARNIRADSALRDLPIIMITSRIAEKHREHAMELGVNHYLGKPYSDEELLSLIQHYARLAAATAEV
;
A
#
# COMPACT_ATOMS: atom_id res chain seq x y z
N ALA A 1 1.06 7.94 -37.05
CA ALA A 1 0.71 7.67 -36.55
C ALA A 1 0.58 7.24 -35.90
N GLU A 2 0.93 7.73 -36.05
CA GLU A 2 0.76 7.54 -35.51
C GLU A 2 0.32 7.07 -34.73
N THR A 3 0.37 7.36 -35.08
CA THR A 3 -0.16 7.05 -34.42
C THR A 3 -0.70 6.59 -33.54
N ASP A 4 -0.67 6.84 -33.81
CA ASP A 4 -1.32 6.60 -32.94
C ASP A 4 -1.80 6.28 -32.13
N SER A 5 -1.73 6.47 -32.45
CA SER A 5 -2.39 6.33 -31.66
C SER A 5 -3.10 6.21 -30.93
N PRO A 6 -3.27 6.27 -31.25
CA PRO A 6 -3.86 6.46 -30.26
C PRO A 6 -4.21 6.02 -29.37
N ASP A 7 -3.95 6.18 -29.46
CA ASP A 7 -4.11 5.94 -28.44
C ASP A 7 -3.80 5.75 -27.59
N ALA A 8 -3.34 5.88 -28.02
CA ALA A 8 -2.92 5.88 -27.24
C ALA A 8 -2.62 5.93 -26.55
N PRO A 9 -2.49 6.21 -26.57
CA PRO A 9 -2.05 6.59 -25.82
C PRO A 9 -1.78 6.70 -25.19
N LYS A 10 -1.45 7.15 -25.45
CA LYS A 10 -1.10 7.43 -24.80
C LYS A 10 -0.59 7.40 -24.11
N ALA A 11 -0.28 7.62 -24.47
CA ALA A 11 0.40 7.79 -23.82
C ALA A 11 0.99 7.96 -23.42
N PRO A 12 1.23 8.20 -23.53
CA PRO A 12 2.02 8.58 -23.07
C PRO A 12 2.60 8.82 -22.71
N THR A 13 2.82 9.18 -23.06
CA THR A 13 3.33 9.48 -22.65
C THR A 13 3.92 9.52 -22.02
N SER A 14 4.23 9.74 -22.26
CA SER A 14 4.84 9.91 -21.66
C SER A 14 5.39 9.90 -21.12
N SER A 15 5.71 10.06 -21.49
CA SER A 15 6.32 10.11 -20.96
C SER A 15 6.94 10.06 -20.62
N MET A 16 7.02 10.30 -21.07
CA MET A 16 7.74 10.29 -20.72
C MET A 16 8.21 10.49 -19.83
N LEU A 17 8.07 10.71 -19.55
CA LEU A 17 8.67 10.83 -18.64
C LEU A 17 9.16 9.87 -18.06
N SER A 18 9.74 9.67 -18.16
CA SER A 18 10.38 8.59 -17.85
C SER A 18 10.65 8.28 -16.52
N GLY A 19 11.28 7.36 -16.30
CA GLY A 19 11.65 6.95 -15.03
C GLY A 19 10.58 6.15 -14.38
N PRO A 20 10.67 5.90 -13.10
CA PRO A 20 9.68 5.10 -12.40
C PRO A 20 8.31 5.74 -12.52
N SER A 21 7.30 4.95 -12.42
CA SER A 21 5.95 5.44 -12.44
C SER A 21 5.79 6.55 -11.42
N GLN A 22 5.21 7.63 -11.83
CA GLN A 22 4.98 8.76 -10.97
C GLN A 22 3.74 8.59 -10.13
N VAL A 23 2.88 7.62 -10.47
CA VAL A 23 1.66 7.38 -9.71
C VAL A 23 1.93 6.31 -8.65
N PRO A 24 1.86 6.67 -7.37
CA PRO A 24 2.10 5.70 -6.30
C PRO A 24 1.10 4.55 -6.34
N LEU A 25 1.58 3.37 -6.02
CA LEU A 25 0.75 2.18 -5.89
C LEU A 25 0.56 1.88 -4.41
N ILE A 26 -0.68 1.69 -4.00
CA ILE A 26 -1.00 1.36 -2.62
C ILE A 26 -1.55 -0.07 -2.60
N LEU A 27 -0.97 -0.93 -1.77
CA LEU A 27 -1.48 -2.28 -1.58
C LEU A 27 -2.41 -2.28 -0.38
N VAL A 28 -3.65 -2.68 -0.59
CA VAL A 28 -4.66 -2.74 0.47
C VAL A 28 -4.96 -4.20 0.79
N VAL A 29 -4.69 -4.61 2.02
CA VAL A 29 -4.84 -5.98 2.48
C VAL A 29 -5.90 -6.03 3.57
N ASP A 30 -7.04 -6.64 3.27
CA ASP A 30 -8.14 -6.74 4.21
C ASP A 30 -9.05 -7.87 3.75
N ASP A 31 -9.52 -8.70 4.66
CA ASP A 31 -10.36 -9.84 4.27
C ASP A 31 -11.80 -9.43 3.95
N SER A 32 -12.19 -8.21 4.27
CA SER A 32 -13.51 -7.70 3.94
C SER A 32 -13.54 -7.10 2.55
N ILE A 33 -14.35 -7.67 1.67
CA ILE A 33 -14.47 -7.15 0.31
C ILE A 33 -15.05 -5.73 0.32
N THR A 34 -15.94 -5.44 1.27
CA THR A 34 -16.51 -4.11 1.41
C THR A 34 -15.43 -3.08 1.76
N VAL A 35 -14.60 -3.41 2.76
CA VAL A 35 -13.52 -2.51 3.17
C VAL A 35 -12.54 -2.29 2.03
N ARG A 36 -12.17 -3.38 1.32
CA ARG A 36 -11.26 -3.24 0.19
C ARG A 36 -11.81 -2.30 -0.87
N ARG A 37 -13.10 -2.44 -1.21
CA ARG A 37 -13.71 -1.61 -2.24
C ARG A 37 -13.85 -0.15 -1.83
N VAL A 38 -14.26 0.08 -0.60
CA VAL A 38 -14.40 1.45 -0.10
C VAL A 38 -13.04 2.14 -0.10
N THR A 39 -12.02 1.45 0.41
CA THR A 39 -10.68 2.00 0.46
C THR A 39 -10.13 2.23 -0.96
N GLN A 40 -10.37 1.28 -1.85
CA GLN A 40 -9.93 1.41 -3.24
C GLN A 40 -10.51 2.66 -3.89
N ARG A 41 -11.82 2.87 -3.71
CA ARG A 41 -12.49 4.04 -4.30
C ARG A 41 -11.91 5.34 -3.75
N LEU A 42 -11.70 5.38 -2.44
CA LEU A 42 -11.12 6.56 -1.81
C LEU A 42 -9.77 6.89 -2.40
N LEU A 43 -8.90 5.89 -2.48
CA LEU A 43 -7.53 6.10 -2.95
C LEU A 43 -7.48 6.43 -4.44
N GLN A 44 -8.31 5.78 -5.24
CA GLN A 44 -8.35 6.06 -6.68
C GLN A 44 -8.86 7.47 -6.94
N ARG A 45 -9.80 7.93 -6.13
CA ARG A 45 -10.31 9.29 -6.25
C ARG A 45 -9.22 10.31 -5.99
N GLU A 46 -8.24 9.95 -5.15
CA GLU A 46 -7.11 10.83 -4.86
C GLU A 46 -5.95 10.66 -5.84
N GLY A 47 -6.14 9.84 -6.87
CA GLY A 47 -5.14 9.70 -7.91
C GLY A 47 -4.16 8.57 -7.73
N TYR A 48 -4.35 7.71 -6.73
CA TYR A 48 -3.45 6.58 -6.50
C TYR A 48 -3.87 5.36 -7.29
N ARG A 49 -2.89 4.51 -7.64
CA ARG A 49 -3.17 3.17 -8.12
C ARG A 49 -3.34 2.27 -6.91
N VAL A 50 -4.17 1.25 -7.03
CA VAL A 50 -4.47 0.38 -5.90
C VAL A 50 -4.37 -1.08 -6.31
N SER A 51 -3.70 -1.88 -5.48
CA SER A 51 -3.66 -3.32 -5.58
C SER A 51 -4.37 -3.88 -4.36
N LEU A 52 -5.09 -4.97 -4.51
CA LEU A 52 -5.92 -5.53 -3.45
C LEU A 52 -5.50 -6.95 -3.11
N ALA A 53 -5.57 -7.29 -1.84
CA ALA A 53 -5.33 -8.64 -1.36
C ALA A 53 -6.29 -8.95 -0.22
N ALA A 54 -6.77 -10.19 -0.17
CA ALA A 54 -7.75 -10.60 0.84
C ALA A 54 -7.09 -11.16 2.10
N ASP A 55 -5.80 -11.47 2.04
CA ASP A 55 -5.05 -11.99 3.18
C ASP A 55 -3.55 -11.80 2.91
N GLY A 56 -2.75 -12.22 3.89
CA GLY A 56 -1.30 -12.05 3.78
C GLY A 56 -0.68 -12.84 2.65
N LEU A 57 -1.21 -14.01 2.33
CA LEU A 57 -0.64 -14.81 1.24
C LEU A 57 -0.86 -14.15 -0.11
N GLN A 58 -2.06 -13.63 -0.33
CA GLN A 58 -2.33 -12.88 -1.56
C GLN A 58 -1.49 -11.61 -1.61
N ALA A 59 -1.28 -10.96 -0.46
CA ALA A 59 -0.43 -9.78 -0.41
C ALA A 59 0.98 -10.10 -0.87
N LEU A 60 1.53 -11.23 -0.43
CA LEU A 60 2.87 -11.63 -0.87
C LEU A 60 2.92 -11.85 -2.38
N GLU A 61 1.85 -12.40 -2.96
CA GLU A 61 1.76 -12.56 -4.41
C GLU A 61 1.77 -11.21 -5.11
N ARG A 62 1.01 -10.25 -4.59
CA ARG A 62 0.98 -8.91 -5.19
C ARG A 62 2.33 -8.24 -5.10
N LEU A 63 3.04 -8.45 -4.00
CA LEU A 63 4.37 -7.87 -3.81
C LEU A 63 5.38 -8.42 -4.81
N GLN A 64 5.18 -9.64 -5.29
CA GLN A 64 6.04 -10.21 -6.32
C GLN A 64 5.76 -9.59 -7.69
N GLU A 65 4.55 -9.09 -7.90
CA GLU A 65 4.16 -8.49 -9.16
C GLU A 65 4.66 -7.05 -9.29
N GLU A 66 4.50 -6.28 -8.23
CA GLU A 66 4.91 -4.88 -8.25
C GLU A 66 5.08 -4.39 -6.81
N ARG A 67 6.17 -3.69 -6.56
CA ARG A 67 6.43 -3.13 -5.23
C ARG A 67 5.58 -1.89 -5.03
N PRO A 68 4.71 -1.86 -4.02
CA PRO A 68 3.91 -0.66 -3.76
C PRO A 68 4.74 0.39 -3.03
N THR A 69 4.17 1.60 -2.97
CA THR A 69 4.76 2.68 -2.19
C THR A 69 4.51 2.46 -0.70
N VAL A 70 3.33 1.93 -0.36
CA VAL A 70 2.97 1.66 1.02
C VAL A 70 1.96 0.51 1.05
N VAL A 71 1.98 -0.25 2.15
CA VAL A 71 1.03 -1.34 2.40
C VAL A 71 0.09 -0.91 3.51
N LEU A 72 -1.21 -1.02 3.26
CA LEU A 72 -2.24 -0.88 4.29
C LEU A 72 -2.74 -2.28 4.61
N SER A 73 -2.61 -2.73 5.85
CA SER A 73 -2.98 -4.11 6.19
C SER A 73 -3.79 -4.18 7.47
N ASP A 74 -4.89 -4.92 7.40
CA ASP A 74 -5.60 -5.32 8.61
C ASP A 74 -4.72 -6.32 9.36
N ILE A 75 -5.02 -6.54 10.63
CA ILE A 75 -4.32 -7.55 11.43
C ILE A 75 -4.98 -8.90 11.26
N GLU A 76 -6.28 -8.98 11.44
CA GLU A 76 -7.00 -10.26 11.49
C GLU A 76 -7.49 -10.67 10.13
N MET A 77 -6.82 -11.65 9.55
CA MET A 77 -7.15 -12.18 8.24
C MET A 77 -6.91 -13.68 8.24
N PRO A 78 -7.65 -14.43 7.40
CA PRO A 78 -7.41 -15.87 7.32
C PRO A 78 -6.08 -16.18 6.65
N ARG A 79 -5.59 -17.36 6.86
CA ARG A 79 -4.38 -17.93 6.26
C ARG A 79 -3.09 -17.26 6.72
N MET A 80 -2.97 -15.95 6.58
CA MET A 80 -1.80 -15.21 7.07
C MET A 80 -2.29 -13.85 7.55
N ASP A 81 -2.08 -13.54 8.82
CA ASP A 81 -2.53 -12.29 9.39
C ASP A 81 -1.54 -11.15 9.11
N GLY A 82 -1.89 -9.95 9.57
CA GLY A 82 -1.08 -8.78 9.31
C GLY A 82 0.28 -8.80 9.99
N PHE A 83 0.38 -9.41 11.16
CA PHE A 83 1.65 -9.53 11.86
C PHE A 83 2.61 -10.42 11.07
N ASP A 84 2.13 -11.56 10.60
CA ASP A 84 2.95 -12.47 9.82
C ASP A 84 3.33 -11.85 8.49
N LEU A 85 2.42 -11.10 7.88
CA LEU A 85 2.72 -10.39 6.65
C LEU A 85 3.86 -9.38 6.87
N ALA A 86 3.78 -8.60 7.94
CA ALA A 86 4.82 -7.62 8.26
C ALA A 86 6.16 -8.31 8.48
N ARG A 87 6.15 -9.45 9.18
CA ARG A 87 7.37 -10.22 9.43
C ARG A 87 8.00 -10.67 8.11
N ASN A 88 7.18 -11.17 7.20
CA ASN A 88 7.67 -11.62 5.90
C ASN A 88 8.22 -10.47 5.07
N ILE A 89 7.59 -9.31 5.10
CA ILE A 89 8.06 -8.15 4.37
C ILE A 89 9.42 -7.71 4.91
N ARG A 90 9.57 -7.65 6.22
CA ARG A 90 10.82 -7.22 6.83
C ARG A 90 11.95 -8.22 6.63
N ALA A 91 11.63 -9.48 6.42
CA ALA A 91 12.64 -10.53 6.19
C ALA A 91 13.13 -10.55 4.74
N ASP A 92 12.41 -9.92 3.82
CA ASP A 92 12.75 -9.91 2.41
C ASP A 92 13.64 -8.69 2.12
N SER A 93 14.85 -8.93 1.61
CA SER A 93 15.80 -7.84 1.39
C SER A 93 15.28 -6.79 0.40
N ALA A 94 14.44 -7.19 -0.54
CA ALA A 94 13.87 -6.25 -1.51
C ALA A 94 12.74 -5.42 -0.94
N LEU A 95 12.12 -5.87 0.15
CA LEU A 95 10.93 -5.23 0.71
C LEU A 95 11.16 -4.69 2.13
N ARG A 96 12.38 -4.83 2.63
CA ARG A 96 12.70 -4.53 4.02
C ARG A 96 12.28 -3.13 4.45
N ASP A 97 12.39 -2.15 3.54
CA ASP A 97 12.12 -0.76 3.86
C ASP A 97 10.73 -0.31 3.42
N LEU A 98 9.91 -1.23 2.97
CA LEU A 98 8.56 -0.89 2.49
C LEU A 98 7.71 -0.40 3.67
N PRO A 99 7.12 0.81 3.56
CA PRO A 99 6.26 1.31 4.65
C PRO A 99 5.03 0.45 4.83
N ILE A 100 4.70 0.15 6.08
CA ILE A 100 3.54 -0.64 6.44
C ILE A 100 2.68 0.15 7.42
N ILE A 101 1.42 0.35 7.08
CA ILE A 101 0.43 0.93 7.97
C ILE A 101 -0.53 -0.17 8.37
N MET A 102 -0.57 -0.48 9.67
CA MET A 102 -1.46 -1.50 10.20
C MET A 102 -2.77 -0.83 10.57
N ILE A 103 -3.89 -1.37 10.09
CA ILE A 103 -5.22 -0.80 10.33
C ILE A 103 -6.08 -1.86 10.99
N THR A 104 -6.62 -1.56 12.18
CA THR A 104 -7.32 -2.58 12.92
C THR A 104 -8.33 -1.99 13.88
N SER A 105 -9.37 -2.79 14.21
CA SER A 105 -10.29 -2.46 15.28
C SER A 105 -9.73 -2.88 16.64
N ARG A 106 -8.59 -3.56 16.65
CA ARG A 106 -7.94 -3.95 17.89
C ARG A 106 -6.92 -2.91 18.29
N ILE A 107 -7.26 -2.14 19.32
CA ILE A 107 -6.41 -1.04 19.75
C ILE A 107 -5.74 -1.30 21.08
N ALA A 108 -5.66 -2.58 21.49
CA ALA A 108 -4.96 -2.92 22.72
C ALA A 108 -3.50 -2.53 22.62
N GLU A 109 -2.95 -2.00 23.69
CA GLU A 109 -1.58 -1.50 23.70
C GLU A 109 -0.59 -2.58 23.30
N LYS A 110 -0.79 -3.81 23.77
CA LYS A 110 0.17 -4.87 23.46
C LYS A 110 0.17 -5.25 21.99
N HIS A 111 -0.97 -5.11 21.30
CA HIS A 111 -1.00 -5.35 19.86
C HIS A 111 -0.22 -4.28 19.12
N ARG A 112 -0.35 -3.06 19.57
CA ARG A 112 0.38 -1.95 19.00
C ARG A 112 1.88 -2.13 19.20
N GLU A 113 2.29 -2.50 20.42
CA GLU A 113 3.70 -2.74 20.70
C GLU A 113 4.26 -3.86 19.84
N HIS A 114 3.50 -4.93 19.68
CA HIS A 114 3.93 -6.05 18.86
C HIS A 114 4.12 -5.61 17.40
N ALA A 115 3.18 -4.81 16.88
CA ALA A 115 3.29 -4.30 15.52
C ALA A 115 4.56 -3.46 15.35
N MET A 116 4.82 -2.59 16.32
CA MET A 116 5.99 -1.73 16.24
C MET A 116 7.29 -2.54 16.33
N GLU A 117 7.31 -3.61 17.13
CA GLU A 117 8.46 -4.50 17.20
C GLU A 117 8.73 -5.19 15.88
N LEU A 118 7.69 -5.48 15.11
CA LEU A 118 7.84 -6.08 13.79
C LEU A 118 8.25 -5.09 12.71
N GLY A 119 8.37 -3.81 13.08
CA GLY A 119 8.81 -2.81 12.14
C GLY A 119 7.70 -2.15 11.35
N VAL A 120 6.47 -2.21 11.86
CA VAL A 120 5.34 -1.49 11.26
C VAL A 120 5.56 0.00 11.44
N ASN A 121 5.33 0.78 10.39
CA ASN A 121 5.61 2.21 10.43
C ASN A 121 4.52 3.00 11.14
N HIS A 122 3.28 2.53 11.04
CA HIS A 122 2.17 3.24 11.66
C HIS A 122 1.07 2.26 12.03
N TYR A 123 0.36 2.57 13.10
CA TYR A 123 -0.72 1.73 13.62
C TYR A 123 -1.96 2.60 13.74
N LEU A 124 -2.97 2.32 12.95
CA LEU A 124 -4.17 3.16 12.87
C LEU A 124 -5.39 2.36 13.34
N GLY A 125 -6.06 2.85 14.37
CA GLY A 125 -7.24 2.19 14.91
C GLY A 125 -8.51 2.57 14.17
N LYS A 126 -9.40 1.60 13.96
CA LYS A 126 -10.73 1.85 13.40
C LYS A 126 -11.65 2.27 14.52
N PRO A 127 -12.56 3.21 14.28
CA PRO A 127 -12.73 3.96 13.04
C PRO A 127 -11.69 5.06 12.90
N TYR A 128 -11.33 5.37 11.67
CA TYR A 128 -10.41 6.46 11.37
C TYR A 128 -11.04 7.33 10.29
N SER A 129 -10.59 8.58 10.18
CA SER A 129 -11.12 9.45 9.14
C SER A 129 -10.37 9.23 7.83
N ASP A 130 -11.04 9.52 6.72
CA ASP A 130 -10.38 9.48 5.42
C ASP A 130 -9.18 10.40 5.40
N GLU A 131 -9.29 11.56 6.08
CA GLU A 131 -8.21 12.54 6.12
C GLU A 131 -6.97 11.99 6.81
N GLU A 132 -7.14 11.25 7.89
CA GLU A 132 -6.01 10.64 8.58
C GLU A 132 -5.28 9.66 7.68
N LEU A 133 -6.04 8.80 7.01
CA LEU A 133 -5.46 7.80 6.13
C LEU A 133 -4.73 8.45 4.96
N LEU A 134 -5.40 9.41 4.32
CA LEU A 134 -4.81 10.08 3.16
C LEU A 134 -3.56 10.86 3.54
N SER A 135 -3.55 11.47 4.71
CA SER A 135 -2.39 12.20 5.20
C SER A 135 -1.18 11.28 5.36
N LEU A 136 -1.40 10.09 5.93
CA LEU A 136 -0.32 9.11 6.08
C LEU A 136 0.20 8.63 4.73
N ILE A 137 -0.70 8.34 3.80
CA ILE A 137 -0.31 7.86 2.49
C ILE A 137 0.48 8.94 1.75
N GLN A 138 0.03 10.19 1.83
CA GLN A 138 0.74 11.30 1.20
C GLN A 138 2.15 11.44 1.77
N HIS A 139 2.29 11.27 3.07
CA HIS A 139 3.60 11.35 3.71
C HIS A 139 4.56 10.32 3.11
N TYR A 140 4.12 9.06 3.02
CA TYR A 140 4.99 8.01 2.50
C TYR A 140 5.21 8.14 0.99
N ALA A 141 4.24 8.65 0.27
CA ALA A 141 4.39 8.90 -1.16
C ALA A 141 5.45 9.97 -1.42
N ARG A 142 5.47 11.02 -0.60
CA ARG A 142 6.47 12.07 -0.71
C ARG A 142 7.86 11.56 -0.37
N LEU A 143 7.97 10.71 0.65
CA LEU A 143 9.25 10.13 1.00
C LEU A 143 9.80 9.26 -0.14
N ALA A 144 8.92 8.47 -0.77
CA ALA A 144 9.33 7.63 -1.88
C ALA A 144 9.80 8.47 -3.06
N ALA A 145 9.10 9.55 -3.37
CA ALA A 145 9.48 10.44 -4.46
C ALA A 145 10.82 11.12 -4.18
N ALA A 146 11.02 11.57 -2.96
CA ALA A 146 12.28 12.21 -2.58
C ALA A 146 13.44 11.23 -2.68
N THR A 147 13.23 9.99 -2.24
CA THR A 147 14.26 8.95 -2.33
C THR A 147 14.59 8.64 -3.77
N ALA A 148 13.57 8.58 -4.63
CA ALA A 148 13.76 8.26 -6.04
C ALA A 148 14.53 9.35 -6.79
N GLU A 149 14.48 10.58 -6.28
CA GLU A 149 15.20 11.69 -6.92
C GLU A 149 16.67 11.75 -6.55
N VAL A 150 17.03 11.02 -5.52
CA VAL A 150 18.43 10.93 -5.10
C VAL A 150 19.14 9.81 -5.84
#